data_0c186faaad42fd7ea0d57408d0c3d909
#
_entry.id   0c186faaad42fd7ea0d57408d0c3d909
#
_cell.length_a   1.000
_cell.length_b   1.000
_cell.length_c   1.000
_cell.angle_alpha   90.00
_cell.angle_beta   90.00
_cell.angle_gamma   90.00
#
_symmetry.space_group_name_H-M   'P 1'
#
loop_
_entity.id
_entity.type
_entity.pdbx_description
1 polymer ?
#
loop_
_entity_poly.entity_id
_entity_poly.type
_entity_poly.pdbx_seq_one_letter_code
_entity_poly.pdbx_strand_id
1 'polypeptide(L)'
;TTEIYTLSLHDALPISVGVNLNTASTYLLSYVSGIGPALAKSIVKTRSDRGGFRSRKELLKVPRLGEKAFEQCAGFLRIPGAENPLDNSAVHPECYHIVDRMAADLGVSASELVGNAQMCSGIKPEKYVEGDFGLPTVNDILKELAKPGRDPREAAQEFSFAEDIHEIEDLHE
;
A
#
# COMPACT_ATOMS: atom_id res chain seq x y z
N THR A 1 -22.04 -23.96 6.02
CA THR A 1 -21.51 -23.24 7.20
C THR A 1 -19.99 -23.29 7.33
N THR A 2 -19.33 -24.27 6.70
CA THR A 2 -17.87 -24.45 6.75
C THR A 2 -17.12 -23.52 5.78
N GLU A 3 -17.76 -23.05 4.73
CA GLU A 3 -17.14 -22.17 3.72
C GLU A 3 -16.90 -20.74 4.21
N ILE A 4 -17.67 -20.26 5.20
CA ILE A 4 -17.55 -18.90 5.76
C ILE A 4 -16.27 -18.72 6.59
N TYR A 5 -15.79 -19.78 7.24
CA TYR A 5 -14.61 -19.74 8.10
C TYR A 5 -13.28 -19.83 7.34
N THR A 6 -13.26 -20.44 6.16
CA THR A 6 -12.08 -20.53 5.31
C THR A 6 -11.79 -19.23 4.56
N LEU A 7 -12.80 -18.41 4.28
CA LEU A 7 -12.64 -17.10 3.67
C LEU A 7 -11.98 -16.09 4.60
N SER A 8 -12.20 -16.18 5.92
CA SER A 8 -11.72 -15.18 6.88
C SER A 8 -10.20 -15.18 7.08
N LEU A 9 -9.52 -16.30 6.92
CA LEU A 9 -8.07 -16.43 7.08
C LEU A 9 -7.30 -16.03 5.80
N HIS A 10 -7.90 -16.24 4.63
CA HIS A 10 -7.31 -15.80 3.36
C HIS A 10 -7.53 -14.31 3.08
N ASP A 11 -8.63 -13.74 3.59
CA ASP A 11 -8.97 -12.34 3.39
C ASP A 11 -8.27 -11.38 4.37
N ALA A 12 -7.75 -11.87 5.49
CA ALA A 12 -6.98 -11.05 6.44
C ALA A 12 -5.57 -10.68 5.94
N LEU A 13 -5.01 -11.46 5.04
CA LEU A 13 -3.65 -11.26 4.49
C LEU A 13 -3.54 -10.13 3.46
N PRO A 14 -4.53 -9.86 2.59
CA PRO A 14 -4.46 -8.75 1.64
C PRO A 14 -4.46 -7.35 2.27
N ILE A 15 -4.96 -7.21 3.49
CA ILE A 15 -5.06 -5.89 4.16
C ILE A 15 -3.69 -5.32 4.48
N SER A 16 -2.71 -6.16 4.80
CA SER A 16 -1.33 -5.73 5.06
C SER A 16 -0.56 -5.35 3.79
N VAL A 17 -0.96 -5.88 2.64
CA VAL A 17 -0.32 -5.65 1.32
C VAL A 17 -0.99 -4.51 0.55
N GLY A 18 -2.16 -4.10 0.99
CA GLY A 18 -3.01 -3.13 0.29
C GLY A 18 -4.07 -3.79 -0.59
N VAL A 19 -5.16 -3.08 -0.76
CA VAL A 19 -6.35 -3.52 -1.48
C VAL A 19 -6.48 -2.76 -2.79
N ASN A 20 -6.60 -3.48 -3.90
CA ASN A 20 -6.84 -2.85 -5.20
C ASN A 20 -8.25 -2.25 -5.25
N LEU A 21 -8.32 -0.92 -5.29
CA LEU A 21 -9.58 -0.17 -5.28
C LEU A 21 -10.49 -0.49 -6.47
N ASN A 22 -9.91 -0.79 -7.62
CA ASN A 22 -10.66 -1.03 -8.86
C ASN A 22 -11.18 -2.46 -9.02
N THR A 23 -10.64 -3.43 -8.26
CA THR A 23 -11.02 -4.84 -8.40
C THR A 23 -11.60 -5.45 -7.13
N ALA A 24 -11.38 -4.83 -5.97
CA ALA A 24 -11.84 -5.35 -4.69
C ALA A 24 -13.36 -5.48 -4.62
N SER A 25 -13.83 -6.56 -3.98
CA SER A 25 -15.24 -6.76 -3.68
C SER A 25 -15.73 -5.78 -2.60
N THR A 26 -17.04 -5.57 -2.52
CA THR A 26 -17.66 -4.82 -1.42
C THR A 26 -17.28 -5.40 -0.06
N TYR A 27 -17.20 -6.71 0.03
CA TYR A 27 -16.83 -7.44 1.24
C TYR A 27 -15.40 -7.10 1.66
N LEU A 28 -14.44 -7.23 0.74
CA LEU A 28 -13.03 -6.92 1.02
C LEU A 28 -12.82 -5.46 1.41
N LEU A 29 -13.47 -4.52 0.72
CA LEU A 29 -13.41 -3.10 1.05
C LEU A 29 -13.96 -2.80 2.46
N SER A 30 -14.98 -3.54 2.92
CA SER A 30 -15.57 -3.32 4.24
C SER A 30 -14.63 -3.62 5.42
N TYR A 31 -13.56 -4.36 5.18
CA TYR A 31 -12.50 -4.64 6.17
C TYR A 31 -11.40 -3.58 6.21
N VAL A 32 -11.35 -2.70 5.23
CA VAL A 32 -10.36 -1.60 5.23
C VAL A 32 -10.73 -0.59 6.32
N SER A 33 -9.75 -0.15 7.08
CA SER A 33 -9.95 0.85 8.13
C SER A 33 -10.64 2.10 7.57
N GLY A 34 -11.66 2.56 8.25
CA GLY A 34 -12.46 3.71 7.83
C GLY A 34 -13.56 3.41 6.79
N ILE A 35 -13.64 2.19 6.28
CA ILE A 35 -14.65 1.76 5.30
C ILE A 35 -15.59 0.74 5.95
N GLY A 36 -16.80 1.16 6.27
CA GLY A 36 -17.87 0.24 6.69
C GLY A 36 -18.62 -0.35 5.49
N PRO A 37 -19.53 -1.32 5.71
CA PRO A 37 -20.27 -1.99 4.64
C PRO A 37 -21.06 -1.04 3.73
N ALA A 38 -21.66 -0.01 4.29
CA ALA A 38 -22.42 1.00 3.53
C ALA A 38 -21.52 1.84 2.63
N LEU A 39 -20.34 2.22 3.12
CA LEU A 39 -19.36 2.99 2.35
C LEU A 39 -18.70 2.13 1.27
N ALA A 40 -18.41 0.85 1.57
CA ALA A 40 -17.92 -0.11 0.58
C ALA A 40 -18.87 -0.26 -0.62
N LYS A 41 -20.17 -0.33 -0.37
CA LYS A 41 -21.20 -0.34 -1.44
C LYS A 41 -21.18 0.94 -2.26
N SER A 42 -21.04 2.10 -1.61
CA SER A 42 -20.95 3.40 -2.29
C SER A 42 -19.72 3.50 -3.18
N ILE A 43 -18.58 2.98 -2.71
CA ILE A 43 -17.33 2.92 -3.49
C ILE A 43 -17.51 2.05 -4.74
N VAL A 44 -18.02 0.83 -4.58
CA VAL A 44 -18.23 -0.10 -5.70
C VAL A 44 -19.21 0.47 -6.71
N LYS A 45 -20.30 1.10 -6.26
CA LYS A 45 -21.26 1.76 -7.14
C LYS A 45 -20.60 2.91 -7.92
N THR A 46 -19.91 3.81 -7.23
CA THR A 46 -19.20 4.93 -7.87
C THR A 46 -18.16 4.44 -8.87
N ARG A 47 -17.44 3.36 -8.53
CA ARG A 47 -16.50 2.70 -9.43
C ARG A 47 -17.18 2.22 -10.72
N SER A 48 -18.32 1.56 -10.61
CA SER A 48 -19.09 1.05 -11.76
C SER A 48 -19.62 2.20 -12.63
N ASP A 49 -20.14 3.24 -12.02
CA ASP A 49 -20.71 4.40 -12.72
C ASP A 49 -19.65 5.22 -13.48
N ARG A 50 -18.41 5.22 -12.99
CA ARG A 50 -17.29 6.02 -13.54
C ARG A 50 -16.31 5.22 -14.40
N GLY A 51 -16.39 3.91 -14.40
CA GLY A 51 -15.44 3.03 -15.07
C GLY A 51 -14.12 2.85 -14.33
N GLY A 52 -14.10 3.13 -13.03
CA GLY A 52 -12.94 2.97 -12.17
C GLY A 52 -12.44 4.26 -11.53
N PHE A 53 -11.41 4.14 -10.69
CA PHE A 53 -10.70 5.26 -10.09
C PHE A 53 -9.30 5.38 -10.69
N ARG A 54 -8.87 6.59 -10.97
CA ARG A 54 -7.55 6.93 -11.52
C ARG A 54 -6.61 7.54 -10.49
N SER A 55 -7.15 8.04 -9.38
CA SER A 55 -6.39 8.60 -8.27
C SER A 55 -7.10 8.38 -6.94
N ARG A 56 -6.33 8.34 -5.85
CA ARG A 56 -6.88 8.27 -4.49
C ARG A 56 -7.79 9.46 -4.16
N LYS A 57 -7.47 10.65 -4.68
CA LYS A 57 -8.28 11.86 -4.48
C LYS A 57 -9.71 11.73 -5.01
N GLU A 58 -9.95 10.87 -6.00
CA GLU A 58 -11.28 10.62 -6.51
C GLU A 58 -12.20 9.93 -5.50
N LEU A 59 -11.65 9.28 -4.47
CA LEU A 59 -12.43 8.74 -3.36
C LEU A 59 -13.24 9.83 -2.63
N LEU A 60 -12.74 11.05 -2.54
CA LEU A 60 -13.47 12.17 -1.95
C LEU A 60 -14.77 12.54 -2.70
N LYS A 61 -14.93 12.06 -3.94
CA LYS A 61 -16.16 12.22 -4.73
C LYS A 61 -17.19 11.12 -4.44
N VAL A 62 -16.84 10.11 -3.66
CA VAL A 62 -17.76 9.04 -3.26
C VAL A 62 -18.74 9.57 -2.21
N PRO A 63 -20.06 9.38 -2.39
CA PRO A 63 -21.04 9.79 -1.40
C PRO A 63 -20.75 9.17 -0.03
N ARG A 64 -20.84 9.97 1.01
CA ARG A 64 -20.58 9.59 2.41
C ARG A 64 -19.12 9.31 2.79
N LEU A 65 -18.19 9.41 1.86
CA LEU A 65 -16.77 9.33 2.15
C LEU A 65 -16.25 10.73 2.45
N GLY A 66 -16.13 11.05 3.74
CA GLY A 66 -15.57 12.32 4.19
C GLY A 66 -14.05 12.28 4.29
N GLU A 67 -13.45 13.43 4.59
CA GLU A 67 -11.98 13.56 4.74
C GLU A 67 -11.43 12.59 5.79
N LYS A 68 -12.10 12.44 6.92
CA LYS A 68 -11.67 11.53 7.99
C LYS A 68 -11.64 10.06 7.57
N ALA A 69 -12.65 9.62 6.83
CA ALA A 69 -12.67 8.26 6.28
C ALA A 69 -11.57 8.09 5.22
N PHE A 70 -11.33 9.11 4.40
CA PHE A 70 -10.25 9.15 3.41
C PHE A 70 -8.88 9.02 4.08
N GLU A 71 -8.59 9.80 5.11
CA GLU A 71 -7.35 9.72 5.88
C GLU A 71 -7.11 8.30 6.45
N GLN A 72 -8.16 7.65 6.93
CA GLN A 72 -8.03 6.30 7.51
C GLN A 72 -7.82 5.21 6.46
N CYS A 73 -8.43 5.29 5.29
CA CYS A 73 -8.41 4.22 4.29
C CYS A 73 -7.37 4.41 3.18
N ALA A 74 -6.95 5.63 2.90
CA ALA A 74 -6.13 5.94 1.73
C ALA A 74 -4.79 5.17 1.69
N GLY A 75 -4.15 4.97 2.84
CA GLY A 75 -2.90 4.22 2.95
C GLY A 75 -3.03 2.72 2.61
N PHE A 76 -4.22 2.15 2.71
CA PHE A 76 -4.49 0.72 2.45
C PHE A 76 -5.02 0.46 1.03
N LEU A 77 -5.44 1.47 0.32
CA LEU A 77 -6.00 1.34 -1.03
C LEU A 77 -4.92 1.56 -2.08
N ARG A 78 -4.92 0.71 -3.10
CA ARG A 78 -3.97 0.75 -4.23
C ARG A 78 -4.73 0.93 -5.53
N ILE A 79 -4.15 1.71 -6.44
CA ILE A 79 -4.66 1.92 -7.78
C ILE A 79 -3.55 1.61 -8.77
N PRO A 80 -3.44 0.36 -9.25
CA PRO A 80 -2.49 0.02 -10.30
C PRO A 80 -2.73 0.85 -11.55
N GLY A 81 -1.68 1.44 -12.12
CA GLY A 81 -1.79 2.30 -13.29
C GLY A 81 -2.40 3.67 -13.01
N ALA A 82 -2.40 4.13 -11.75
CA ALA A 82 -2.84 5.48 -11.40
C ALA A 82 -2.01 6.57 -12.07
N GLU A 83 -2.59 7.76 -12.22
CA GLU A 83 -1.89 8.94 -12.74
C GLU A 83 -0.68 9.31 -11.88
N ASN A 84 -0.81 9.18 -10.56
CA ASN A 84 0.30 9.31 -9.62
C ASN A 84 0.77 7.91 -9.18
N PRO A 85 2.03 7.52 -9.42
CA PRO A 85 2.56 6.22 -9.01
C PRO A 85 2.47 5.97 -7.51
N LEU A 86 2.47 7.02 -6.68
CA LEU A 86 2.31 6.94 -5.24
C LEU A 86 0.94 6.38 -4.82
N ASP A 87 -0.07 6.49 -5.66
CA ASP A 87 -1.40 5.91 -5.41
C ASP A 87 -1.41 4.38 -5.48
N ASN A 88 -0.36 3.77 -6.01
CA ASN A 88 -0.12 2.32 -5.97
C ASN A 88 0.94 1.91 -4.93
N SER A 89 1.19 2.72 -3.93
CA SER A 89 2.17 2.48 -2.87
C SER A 89 1.51 2.54 -1.48
N ALA A 90 2.24 2.13 -0.45
CA ALA A 90 1.81 2.28 0.94
C ALA A 90 2.01 3.71 1.49
N VAL A 91 2.58 4.61 0.70
CA VAL A 91 2.76 6.00 1.09
C VAL A 91 1.39 6.67 1.24
N HIS A 92 1.12 7.23 2.41
CA HIS A 92 -0.12 7.96 2.66
C HIS A 92 -0.11 9.30 1.89
N PRO A 93 -1.28 9.76 1.36
CA PRO A 93 -1.35 11.03 0.63
C PRO A 93 -0.83 12.26 1.39
N GLU A 94 -0.90 12.26 2.71
CA GLU A 94 -0.33 13.30 3.56
C GLU A 94 1.19 13.42 3.42
N CYS A 95 1.86 12.34 3.06
CA CYS A 95 3.31 12.27 2.90
C CYS A 95 3.78 12.54 1.46
N TYR A 96 2.89 12.79 0.52
CA TYR A 96 3.28 13.01 -0.89
C TYR A 96 4.20 14.22 -1.05
N HIS A 97 3.99 15.30 -0.30
CA HIS A 97 4.85 16.48 -0.32
C HIS A 97 6.31 16.17 0.09
N ILE A 98 6.51 15.20 1.00
CA ILE A 98 7.84 14.74 1.40
C ILE A 98 8.53 14.05 0.23
N VAL A 99 7.81 13.19 -0.49
CA VAL A 99 8.33 12.50 -1.68
C VAL A 99 8.64 13.50 -2.80
N ASP A 100 7.77 14.48 -3.01
CA ASP A 100 7.98 15.53 -4.00
C ASP A 100 9.24 16.36 -3.70
N ARG A 101 9.51 16.65 -2.43
CA ARG A 101 10.75 17.32 -1.99
C ARG A 101 11.97 16.44 -2.23
N MET A 102 11.91 15.15 -1.92
CA MET A 102 12.98 14.19 -2.19
C MET A 102 13.30 14.13 -3.69
N ALA A 103 12.28 14.06 -4.51
CA ALA A 103 12.42 14.03 -5.97
C ALA A 103 13.02 15.35 -6.50
N ALA A 104 12.54 16.49 -6.03
CA ALA A 104 13.06 17.80 -6.40
C ALA A 104 14.54 17.99 -6.02
N ASP A 105 14.94 17.53 -4.84
CA ASP A 105 16.33 17.60 -4.37
C ASP A 105 17.29 16.73 -5.21
N LEU A 106 16.77 15.64 -5.78
CA LEU A 106 17.53 14.77 -6.69
C LEU A 106 17.42 15.21 -8.16
N GLY A 107 16.56 16.17 -8.46
CA GLY A 107 16.32 16.62 -9.84
C GLY A 107 15.58 15.61 -10.71
N VAL A 108 14.77 14.75 -10.11
CA VAL A 108 13.99 13.70 -10.78
C VAL A 108 12.50 13.87 -10.49
N SER A 109 11.66 13.12 -11.20
CA SER A 109 10.23 13.05 -10.90
C SER A 109 9.94 12.03 -9.79
N ALA A 110 8.81 12.19 -9.10
CA ALA A 110 8.36 11.19 -8.12
C ALA A 110 8.21 9.79 -8.75
N SER A 111 7.81 9.73 -10.02
CA SER A 111 7.70 8.47 -10.79
C SER A 111 9.03 7.74 -10.95
N GLU A 112 10.12 8.47 -11.13
CA GLU A 112 11.47 7.91 -11.28
C GLU A 112 12.03 7.44 -9.93
N LEU A 113 11.55 8.04 -8.84
CA LEU A 113 11.96 7.66 -7.48
C LEU A 113 11.29 6.37 -7.03
N VAL A 114 10.02 6.15 -7.45
CA VAL A 114 9.25 4.94 -7.12
C VAL A 114 9.86 3.72 -7.82
N GLY A 115 10.26 2.72 -7.04
CA GLY A 115 10.89 1.50 -7.54
C GLY A 115 12.40 1.59 -7.75
N ASN A 116 13.01 2.73 -7.44
CA ASN A 116 14.46 2.92 -7.59
C ASN A 116 15.18 2.88 -6.23
N ALA A 117 15.51 1.66 -5.80
CA ALA A 117 16.20 1.41 -4.54
C ALA A 117 17.56 2.14 -4.44
N GLN A 118 18.26 2.28 -5.55
CA GLN A 118 19.58 2.91 -5.59
C GLN A 118 19.47 4.42 -5.30
N MET A 119 18.52 5.11 -5.90
CA MET A 119 18.27 6.53 -5.61
C MET A 119 17.80 6.74 -4.17
N CYS A 120 16.89 5.87 -3.70
CA CYS A 120 16.37 5.94 -2.33
C CYS A 120 17.47 5.75 -1.27
N SER A 121 18.46 4.88 -1.53
CA SER A 121 19.57 4.63 -0.60
C SER A 121 20.51 5.83 -0.42
N GLY A 122 20.55 6.72 -1.38
CA GLY A 122 21.34 7.97 -1.33
C GLY A 122 20.66 9.10 -0.56
N ILE A 123 19.40 8.95 -0.20
CA ILE A 123 18.62 9.98 0.51
C ILE A 123 18.92 9.91 2.01
N LYS A 124 19.23 11.06 2.60
CA LYS A 124 19.39 11.19 4.05
C LYS A 124 18.02 11.51 4.67
N PRO A 125 17.43 10.58 5.44
CA PRO A 125 16.07 10.75 5.94
C PRO A 125 15.94 11.92 6.93
N GLU A 126 17.01 12.26 7.66
CA GLU A 126 17.01 13.35 8.64
C GLU A 126 16.67 14.71 8.04
N LYS A 127 16.94 14.89 6.75
CA LYS A 127 16.67 16.13 6.02
C LYS A 127 15.17 16.39 5.82
N TYR A 128 14.37 15.35 5.86
CA TYR A 128 12.93 15.37 5.53
C TYR A 128 12.03 15.20 6.75
N VAL A 129 12.60 15.14 7.95
CA VAL A 129 11.83 15.14 9.20
C VAL A 129 11.20 16.50 9.39
N GLU A 130 9.88 16.56 9.48
CA GLU A 130 9.15 17.81 9.76
C GLU A 130 7.82 17.54 10.48
N GLY A 131 7.46 18.42 11.40
CA GLY A 131 6.18 18.37 12.12
C GLY A 131 5.91 17.01 12.77
N ASP A 132 4.79 16.42 12.40
CA ASP A 132 4.36 15.11 12.90
C ASP A 132 5.05 13.93 12.21
N PHE A 133 5.83 14.18 11.15
CA PHE A 133 6.55 13.15 10.39
C PHE A 133 7.98 13.00 10.92
N GLY A 134 8.12 12.05 11.84
CA GLY A 134 9.41 11.71 12.45
C GLY A 134 10.30 10.85 11.54
N LEU A 135 11.53 10.62 11.98
CA LEU A 135 12.50 9.78 11.30
C LEU A 135 11.99 8.36 10.96
N PRO A 136 11.23 7.66 11.83
CA PRO A 136 10.65 6.37 11.47
C PRO A 136 9.71 6.45 10.27
N THR A 137 8.86 7.47 10.20
CA THR A 137 7.92 7.69 9.08
C THR A 137 8.68 7.92 7.76
N VAL A 138 9.70 8.77 7.78
CA VAL A 138 10.52 9.04 6.59
C VAL A 138 11.24 7.77 6.12
N ASN A 139 11.76 6.96 7.04
CA ASN A 139 12.39 5.68 6.72
C ASN A 139 11.41 4.69 6.10
N ASP A 140 10.17 4.62 6.58
CA ASP A 140 9.14 3.76 6.02
C ASP A 140 8.72 4.22 4.62
N ILE A 141 8.65 5.52 4.37
CA ILE A 141 8.45 6.09 3.03
C ILE A 141 9.59 5.65 2.09
N LEU A 142 10.83 5.75 2.51
CA LEU A 142 11.99 5.35 1.70
C LEU A 142 12.00 3.86 1.38
N LYS A 143 11.65 3.01 2.35
CA LYS A 143 11.52 1.55 2.13
C LYS A 143 10.44 1.23 1.11
N GLU A 144 9.31 1.90 1.22
CA GLU A 144 8.19 1.71 0.28
C GLU A 144 8.53 2.21 -1.12
N LEU A 145 9.21 3.35 -1.24
CA LEU A 145 9.67 3.87 -2.52
C LEU A 145 10.69 2.94 -3.19
N ALA A 146 11.59 2.35 -2.40
CA ALA A 146 12.61 1.42 -2.90
C ALA A 146 12.00 0.13 -3.49
N LYS A 147 10.94 -0.38 -2.85
CA LYS A 147 10.23 -1.60 -3.26
C LYS A 147 8.72 -1.44 -3.06
N PRO A 148 8.03 -0.74 -3.96
CA PRO A 148 6.60 -0.51 -3.83
C PRO A 148 5.81 -1.83 -3.95
N GLY A 149 4.86 -2.01 -3.05
CA GLY A 149 3.96 -3.16 -3.06
C GLY A 149 4.61 -4.51 -2.76
N ARG A 150 5.75 -4.53 -2.06
CA ARG A 150 6.40 -5.79 -1.66
C ARG A 150 5.43 -6.66 -0.86
N ASP A 151 5.20 -7.88 -1.36
CA ASP A 151 4.41 -8.87 -0.66
C ASP A 151 5.24 -9.44 0.52
N PRO A 152 4.76 -9.31 1.78
CA PRO A 152 5.43 -9.91 2.93
C PRO A 152 5.60 -11.44 2.80
N ARG A 153 4.79 -12.08 1.93
CA ARG A 153 4.87 -13.54 1.67
C ARG A 153 6.13 -13.93 0.92
N GLU A 154 6.67 -13.07 0.05
CA GLU A 154 7.94 -13.35 -0.63
C GLU A 154 9.09 -13.46 0.37
N ALA A 155 9.12 -12.58 1.38
CA ALA A 155 10.10 -12.65 2.45
C ALA A 155 9.95 -13.92 3.31
N ALA A 156 8.72 -14.38 3.56
CA ALA A 156 8.48 -15.61 4.32
C ALA A 156 8.88 -16.87 3.54
N GLN A 157 8.74 -16.86 2.22
CA GLN A 157 9.20 -17.98 1.37
C GLN A 157 10.72 -18.08 1.31
N GLU A 158 11.43 -16.96 1.27
CA GLU A 158 12.89 -16.95 1.32
C GLU A 158 13.44 -17.54 2.63
N PHE A 159 12.75 -17.31 3.76
CA PHE A 159 13.14 -17.89 5.04
C PHE A 159 12.84 -19.39 5.15
N SER A 160 11.74 -19.90 4.57
CA SER A 160 11.41 -21.31 4.62
C SER A 160 12.37 -22.18 3.79
N PHE A 161 12.84 -21.67 2.66
CA PHE A 161 13.83 -22.39 1.83
C PHE A 161 15.22 -22.46 2.47
N ALA A 162 15.58 -21.52 3.34
CA ALA A 162 16.86 -21.54 4.02
C ALA A 162 16.89 -22.52 5.21
N GLU A 163 15.75 -22.79 5.86
CA GLU A 163 15.65 -23.77 6.94
C GLU A 163 15.60 -25.20 6.42
N ASP A 164 14.95 -25.46 5.27
CA ASP A 164 14.87 -26.80 4.68
C ASP A 164 16.22 -27.34 4.14
N ILE A 165 17.21 -26.48 3.89
CA ILE A 165 18.52 -26.89 3.41
C ILE A 165 19.39 -27.47 4.52
N HIS A 166 19.13 -27.14 5.78
CA HIS A 166 19.88 -27.66 6.92
C HIS A 166 19.44 -29.07 7.40
N GLU A 167 18.20 -29.48 7.07
CA GLU A 167 17.70 -30.82 7.45
C GLU A 167 18.12 -31.94 6.50
N ILE A 168 18.60 -31.62 5.28
CA ILE A 168 18.96 -32.63 4.29
C ILE A 168 20.42 -33.15 4.45
N GLU A 169 21.30 -32.37 5.05
CA GLU A 169 22.70 -32.79 5.28
C GLU A 169 22.89 -33.73 6.48
N ASP A 170 21.92 -33.85 7.38
CA ASP A 170 22.00 -34.73 8.55
C ASP A 170 21.49 -36.18 8.30
N LEU A 171 21.13 -36.52 7.08
CA LEU A 171 20.58 -37.85 6.72
C LEU A 171 21.57 -38.78 5.98
N HIS A 172 22.85 -38.50 6.04
CA HIS A 172 23.87 -39.41 5.52
C HIS A 172 24.84 -39.85 6.63
N GLU A 173 24.40 -40.82 7.46
CA GLU A 173 25.20 -41.92 8.02
C GLU A 173 24.41 -43.21 7.98
#